data_37c32b62ab648556d657aa14c45373d1
#
_entry.id   37c32b62ab648556d657aa14c45373d1
#
_cell.length_a   1.000
_cell.length_b   1.000
_cell.length_c   1.000
_cell.angle_alpha   90.00
_cell.angle_beta   90.00
_cell.angle_gamma   90.00
#
_symmetry.space_group_name_H-M   'P 1'
#
loop_
_entity.id
_entity.type
_entity.pdbx_description
1 polymer ?
#
loop_
_entity_poly.entity_id
_entity_poly.type
_entity_poly.pdbx_seq_one_letter_code
_entity_poly.pdbx_strand_id
1 'polypeptide(L)'
;METQTLEGVATETENAPEMVKVLVEKRDGRVVDFDPINIISAVKSAFADLDKKIGPQEERLIRDIANQVEAEIKDRYNGPAKIEDIQNLVEHGLIEDHLYDVARTYTNYRLNKDIERAKATDINEAVKRLVNRDEALVRENANKDSNVYSTQRDLLAGAVSKASAFSMLPDAVSNAHMKGDIHFHDADYSPFTAQ
;
A
#
# COMPACT_ATOMS: atom_id res chain seq x y z
N MET A 1 36.30 -63.13 32.18
CA MET A 1 36.34 -62.30 30.96
C MET A 1 35.14 -61.39 31.01
N GLU A 2 35.35 -60.20 31.51
CA GLU A 2 34.32 -59.17 31.71
C GLU A 2 34.27 -58.27 30.48
N THR A 3 33.11 -58.19 29.84
CA THR A 3 32.83 -57.27 28.77
C THR A 3 32.25 -56.00 29.37
N GLN A 4 33.01 -54.91 29.38
CA GLN A 4 32.57 -53.58 29.75
C GLN A 4 31.75 -52.99 28.63
N THR A 5 30.51 -52.65 28.92
CA THR A 5 29.60 -51.88 28.08
C THR A 5 29.92 -50.40 28.28
N LEU A 6 30.31 -49.72 27.18
CA LEU A 6 30.50 -48.27 27.16
C LEU A 6 29.13 -47.61 26.96
N GLU A 7 28.68 -46.92 28.01
CA GLU A 7 27.53 -46.03 27.95
C GLU A 7 27.85 -44.80 27.06
N GLY A 8 26.99 -44.57 26.10
CA GLY A 8 27.06 -43.42 25.22
C GLY A 8 26.66 -42.13 25.91
N VAL A 9 27.55 -41.16 25.92
CA VAL A 9 27.28 -39.78 26.33
C VAL A 9 26.32 -39.16 25.31
N ALA A 10 25.09 -38.92 25.72
CA ALA A 10 24.15 -38.11 24.97
C ALA A 10 24.61 -36.63 24.99
N THR A 11 25.06 -36.12 23.87
CA THR A 11 25.29 -34.70 23.70
C THR A 11 23.94 -33.99 23.65
N GLU A 12 23.61 -33.26 24.70
CA GLU A 12 22.55 -32.27 24.70
C GLU A 12 22.92 -31.20 23.69
N THR A 13 22.24 -31.18 22.55
CA THR A 13 22.24 -30.04 21.63
C THR A 13 21.50 -28.92 22.32
N GLU A 14 22.24 -27.93 22.82
CA GLU A 14 21.72 -26.63 23.23
C GLU A 14 20.87 -26.07 22.09
N ASN A 15 19.57 -26.04 22.30
CA ASN A 15 18.62 -25.36 21.44
C ASN A 15 18.91 -23.84 21.54
N ALA A 16 19.63 -23.30 20.58
CA ALA A 16 19.72 -21.85 20.43
C ALA A 16 18.28 -21.32 20.33
N PRO A 17 17.93 -20.21 21.01
CA PRO A 17 16.58 -19.66 20.94
C PRO A 17 16.25 -19.35 19.50
N GLU A 18 15.25 -20.03 18.98
CA GLU A 18 14.70 -19.79 17.64
C GLU A 18 14.24 -18.33 17.62
N MET A 19 14.96 -17.48 16.88
CA MET A 19 14.60 -16.07 16.75
C MET A 19 13.24 -16.03 16.06
N VAL A 20 12.20 -15.71 16.84
CA VAL A 20 10.84 -15.56 16.34
C VAL A 20 10.85 -14.44 15.31
N LYS A 21 10.79 -14.82 14.03
CA LYS A 21 10.72 -13.87 12.93
C LYS A 21 9.36 -13.20 12.96
N VAL A 22 9.37 -11.87 12.92
CA VAL A 22 8.16 -11.08 12.77
C VAL A 22 7.74 -11.11 11.31
N LEU A 23 6.49 -11.49 11.06
CA LEU A 23 5.92 -11.57 9.72
C LEU A 23 4.90 -10.45 9.52
N VAL A 24 4.84 -9.94 8.29
CA VAL A 24 3.93 -8.85 7.88
C VAL A 24 3.08 -9.31 6.71
N GLU A 25 1.78 -9.22 6.86
CA GLU A 25 0.83 -9.36 5.77
C GLU A 25 0.65 -8.03 5.04
N LYS A 26 1.07 -7.99 3.78
CA LYS A 26 0.86 -6.83 2.91
C LYS A 26 -0.58 -6.80 2.40
N ARG A 27 -1.03 -5.64 1.90
CA ARG A 27 -2.40 -5.43 1.36
C ARG A 27 -2.79 -6.36 0.22
N ASP A 28 -1.82 -6.89 -0.51
CA ASP A 28 -2.02 -7.87 -1.58
C ASP A 28 -2.07 -9.33 -1.07
N GLY A 29 -2.09 -9.53 0.25
CA GLY A 29 -2.12 -10.84 0.90
C GLY A 29 -0.76 -11.54 0.99
N ARG A 30 0.32 -10.95 0.46
CA ARG A 30 1.66 -11.53 0.60
C ARG A 30 2.19 -11.37 2.01
N VAL A 31 2.74 -12.45 2.54
CA VAL A 31 3.43 -12.44 3.82
C VAL A 31 4.93 -12.30 3.58
N VAL A 32 5.56 -11.33 4.25
CA VAL A 32 6.99 -11.03 4.15
C VAL A 32 7.59 -10.86 5.55
N ASP A 33 8.92 -10.97 5.65
CA ASP A 33 9.63 -10.66 6.90
C ASP A 33 9.49 -9.16 7.22
N PHE A 34 9.32 -8.86 8.51
CA PHE A 34 9.34 -7.48 9.00
C PHE A 34 10.75 -6.92 8.85
N ASP A 35 10.84 -5.71 8.32
CA ASP A 35 12.10 -4.99 8.18
C ASP A 35 11.94 -3.58 8.77
N PRO A 36 12.58 -3.28 9.91
CA PRO A 36 12.50 -1.97 10.55
C PRO A 36 13.05 -0.84 9.67
N ILE A 37 13.91 -1.15 8.68
CA ILE A 37 14.46 -0.16 7.73
C ILE A 37 13.33 0.51 6.95
N ASN A 38 12.26 -0.19 6.64
CA ASN A 38 11.11 0.38 5.95
C ASN A 38 10.40 1.47 6.77
N ILE A 39 10.29 1.28 8.09
CA ILE A 39 9.74 2.29 9.01
C ILE A 39 10.68 3.49 9.07
N ILE A 40 11.97 3.24 9.31
CA ILE A 40 13.00 4.28 9.39
C ILE A 40 13.00 5.14 8.13
N SER A 41 12.96 4.52 6.96
CA SER A 41 12.92 5.21 5.67
C SER A 41 11.66 6.06 5.50
N ALA A 42 10.50 5.52 5.84
CA ALA A 42 9.22 6.23 5.72
C ALA A 42 9.14 7.46 6.66
N VAL A 43 9.62 7.32 7.90
CA VAL A 43 9.67 8.43 8.85
C VAL A 43 10.69 9.49 8.41
N LYS A 44 11.88 9.08 7.94
CA LYS A 44 12.86 10.02 7.37
C LYS A 44 12.31 10.81 6.18
N SER A 45 11.52 10.18 5.33
CA SER A 45 10.83 10.88 4.23
C SER A 45 9.87 11.94 4.75
N ALA A 46 9.10 11.65 5.81
CA ALA A 46 8.20 12.63 6.42
C ALA A 46 8.95 13.84 7.04
N PHE A 47 10.15 13.62 7.58
CA PHE A 47 11.02 14.73 8.01
C PHE A 47 11.51 15.58 6.82
N ALA A 48 11.90 14.92 5.72
CA ALA A 48 12.36 15.61 4.52
C ALA A 48 11.25 16.46 3.87
N ASP A 49 10.01 15.96 3.84
CA ASP A 49 8.84 16.69 3.32
C ASP A 49 8.53 17.96 4.13
N LEU A 50 9.00 18.02 5.38
CA LEU A 50 8.88 19.19 6.27
C LEU A 50 10.11 20.10 6.24
N ASP A 51 11.09 19.86 5.37
CA ASP A 51 12.40 20.53 5.36
C ASP A 51 13.12 20.50 6.73
N LYS A 52 12.78 19.51 7.58
CA LYS A 52 13.39 19.33 8.90
C LYS A 52 14.68 18.52 8.77
N LYS A 53 15.76 19.05 9.35
CA LYS A 53 17.03 18.33 9.43
C LYS A 53 16.96 17.22 10.47
N ILE A 54 17.47 16.05 10.11
CA ILE A 54 17.59 14.92 11.02
C ILE A 54 19.00 14.98 11.64
N GLY A 55 19.06 15.27 12.94
CA GLY A 55 20.28 15.21 13.72
C GLY A 55 20.45 13.85 14.41
N PRO A 56 21.53 13.69 15.20
CA PRO A 56 21.79 12.43 15.90
C PRO A 56 20.71 12.05 16.92
N GLN A 57 19.97 13.01 17.45
CA GLN A 57 18.89 12.81 18.40
C GLN A 57 17.64 12.25 17.68
N GLU A 58 17.25 12.87 16.58
CA GLU A 58 16.15 12.42 15.75
C GLU A 58 16.43 11.03 15.16
N GLU A 59 17.67 10.76 14.76
CA GLU A 59 18.03 9.41 14.28
C GLU A 59 17.84 8.33 15.33
N ARG A 60 18.19 8.60 16.58
CA ARG A 60 17.95 7.66 17.69
C ARG A 60 16.46 7.45 17.90
N LEU A 61 15.69 8.53 17.98
CA LEU A 61 14.25 8.49 18.17
C LEU A 61 13.54 7.67 17.09
N ILE A 62 13.90 7.88 15.82
CA ILE A 62 13.34 7.11 14.71
C ILE A 62 13.64 5.61 14.84
N ARG A 63 14.85 5.25 15.29
CA ARG A 63 15.21 3.85 15.53
C ARG A 63 14.47 3.26 16.72
N ASP A 64 14.32 4.04 17.78
CA ASP A 64 13.61 3.61 18.98
C ASP A 64 12.13 3.33 18.67
N ILE A 65 11.48 4.19 17.88
CA ILE A 65 10.12 3.96 17.37
C ILE A 65 10.06 2.65 16.56
N ALA A 66 11.00 2.43 15.64
CA ALA A 66 11.00 1.20 14.83
C ALA A 66 11.19 -0.06 15.68
N ASN A 67 12.06 -0.02 16.69
CA ASN A 67 12.29 -1.12 17.62
C ASN A 67 11.07 -1.36 18.52
N GLN A 68 10.41 -0.30 18.98
CA GLN A 68 9.20 -0.39 19.79
C GLN A 68 8.07 -1.04 19.00
N VAL A 69 7.86 -0.63 17.76
CA VAL A 69 6.89 -1.24 16.85
C VAL A 69 7.18 -2.74 16.65
N GLU A 70 8.44 -3.12 16.45
CA GLU A 70 8.83 -4.53 16.32
C GLU A 70 8.50 -5.32 17.60
N ALA A 71 8.80 -4.76 18.78
CA ALA A 71 8.50 -5.38 20.05
C ALA A 71 6.98 -5.55 20.28
N GLU A 72 6.19 -4.52 19.98
CA GLU A 72 4.73 -4.59 20.09
C GLU A 72 4.11 -5.62 19.16
N ILE A 73 4.64 -5.75 17.92
CA ILE A 73 4.16 -6.77 17.00
C ILE A 73 4.44 -8.16 17.56
N LYS A 74 5.64 -8.38 18.09
CA LYS A 74 6.01 -9.68 18.72
C LYS A 74 5.12 -10.04 19.90
N ASP A 75 4.70 -9.05 20.69
CA ASP A 75 3.87 -9.25 21.85
C ASP A 75 2.39 -9.49 21.50
N ARG A 76 1.87 -8.73 20.55
CA ARG A 76 0.43 -8.73 20.23
C ARG A 76 0.00 -9.79 19.22
N TYR A 77 0.91 -10.24 18.34
CA TYR A 77 0.56 -11.11 17.21
C TYR A 77 1.27 -12.45 17.29
N ASN A 78 0.48 -13.53 17.29
CA ASN A 78 0.99 -14.91 17.17
C ASN A 78 1.18 -15.34 15.69
N GLY A 79 1.11 -14.41 14.75
CA GLY A 79 1.20 -14.63 13.31
C GLY A 79 1.51 -13.34 12.56
N PRO A 80 1.30 -13.30 11.23
CA PRO A 80 1.58 -12.10 10.45
C PRO A 80 0.72 -10.91 10.89
N ALA A 81 1.37 -9.78 11.21
CA ALA A 81 0.69 -8.52 11.51
C ALA A 81 0.30 -7.82 10.20
N LYS A 82 -0.87 -7.21 10.13
CA LYS A 82 -1.28 -6.44 8.96
C LYS A 82 -0.46 -5.16 8.85
N ILE A 83 -0.13 -4.78 7.61
CA ILE A 83 0.64 -3.56 7.35
C ILE A 83 -0.05 -2.30 7.90
N GLU A 84 -1.39 -2.28 7.93
CA GLU A 84 -2.18 -1.19 8.49
C GLU A 84 -1.96 -1.03 9.99
N ASP A 85 -1.88 -2.14 10.72
CA ASP A 85 -1.65 -2.13 12.17
C ASP A 85 -0.25 -1.61 12.48
N ILE A 86 0.75 -2.05 11.70
CA ILE A 86 2.13 -1.54 11.81
C ILE A 86 2.18 -0.03 11.60
N GLN A 87 1.50 0.45 10.57
CA GLN A 87 1.43 1.88 10.27
C GLN A 87 0.76 2.70 11.37
N ASN A 88 -0.26 2.14 12.02
CA ASN A 88 -0.92 2.77 13.16
C ASN A 88 0.02 2.82 14.38
N LEU A 89 0.81 1.76 14.63
CA LEU A 89 1.80 1.75 15.70
C LEU A 89 2.90 2.81 15.47
N VAL A 90 3.37 2.97 14.23
CA VAL A 90 4.34 4.03 13.89
C VAL A 90 3.76 5.42 14.14
N GLU A 91 2.52 5.68 13.71
CA GLU A 91 1.82 6.95 13.95
C GLU A 91 1.69 7.23 15.45
N HIS A 92 1.32 6.22 16.22
CA HIS A 92 1.21 6.31 17.68
C HIS A 92 2.56 6.66 18.33
N GLY A 93 3.64 5.96 17.97
CA GLY A 93 4.98 6.25 18.47
C GLY A 93 5.45 7.68 18.15
N LEU A 94 5.18 8.16 16.94
CA LEU A 94 5.49 9.55 16.56
C LEU A 94 4.73 10.58 17.42
N ILE A 95 3.47 10.28 17.77
CA ILE A 95 2.64 11.14 18.62
C ILE A 95 3.14 11.11 20.07
N GLU A 96 3.49 9.95 20.60
CA GLU A 96 4.03 9.80 21.96
C GLU A 96 5.34 10.56 22.14
N ASP A 97 6.18 10.56 21.12
CA ASP A 97 7.44 11.31 21.09
C ASP A 97 7.25 12.81 20.72
N HIS A 98 6.02 13.30 20.73
CA HIS A 98 5.66 14.69 20.44
C HIS A 98 6.04 15.18 19.04
N LEU A 99 6.26 14.29 18.09
CA LEU A 99 6.56 14.60 16.70
C LEU A 99 5.28 14.80 15.85
N TYR A 100 4.36 15.62 16.33
CA TYR A 100 3.01 15.79 15.76
C TYR A 100 3.00 16.18 14.27
N ASP A 101 3.89 17.08 13.86
CA ASP A 101 3.97 17.49 12.45
C ASP A 101 4.45 16.33 11.55
N VAL A 102 5.43 15.55 12.03
CA VAL A 102 5.96 14.39 11.33
C VAL A 102 4.90 13.31 11.25
N ALA A 103 4.18 13.03 12.35
CA ALA A 103 3.06 12.09 12.37
C ALA A 103 2.00 12.47 11.34
N ARG A 104 1.59 13.75 11.29
CA ARG A 104 0.61 14.24 10.31
C ARG A 104 1.10 14.08 8.87
N THR A 105 2.36 14.40 8.58
CA THR A 105 2.95 14.24 7.25
C THR A 105 3.04 12.78 6.85
N TYR A 106 3.45 11.90 7.75
CA TYR A 106 3.48 10.47 7.57
C TYR A 106 2.09 9.90 7.23
N THR A 107 1.05 10.31 7.98
CA THR A 107 -0.33 9.88 7.75
C THR A 107 -0.89 10.40 6.43
N ASN A 108 -0.62 11.66 6.07
CA ASN A 108 -1.02 12.23 4.80
C ASN A 108 -0.36 11.51 3.60
N TYR A 109 0.94 11.22 3.69
CA TYR A 109 1.65 10.46 2.67
C TYR A 109 1.02 9.06 2.47
N ARG A 110 0.73 8.37 3.58
CA ARG A 110 0.04 7.08 3.57
C ARG A 110 -1.32 7.17 2.87
N LEU A 111 -2.14 8.15 3.24
CA LEU A 111 -3.47 8.38 2.65
C LEU A 111 -3.38 8.65 1.15
N ASN A 112 -2.47 9.51 0.71
CA ASN A 112 -2.26 9.81 -0.70
C ASN A 112 -1.84 8.56 -1.49
N LYS A 113 -0.95 7.72 -0.93
CA LYS A 113 -0.57 6.44 -1.56
C LYS A 113 -1.73 5.46 -1.65
N ASP A 114 -2.65 5.48 -0.71
CA ASP A 114 -3.84 4.64 -0.75
C ASP A 114 -4.82 5.10 -1.83
N ILE A 115 -4.99 6.41 -1.99
CA ILE A 115 -5.79 7.00 -3.06
C ILE A 115 -5.18 6.67 -4.44
N GLU A 116 -3.86 6.82 -4.60
CA GLU A 116 -3.17 6.46 -5.85
C GLU A 116 -3.35 4.98 -6.22
N ARG A 117 -3.26 4.08 -5.22
CA ARG A 117 -3.48 2.65 -5.43
C ARG A 117 -4.92 2.33 -5.81
N ALA A 118 -5.89 2.94 -5.13
CA ALA A 118 -7.30 2.77 -5.46
C ALA A 118 -7.57 3.17 -6.90
N LYS A 119 -7.09 4.35 -7.35
CA LYS A 119 -7.21 4.80 -8.75
C LYS A 119 -6.57 3.81 -9.72
N ALA A 120 -5.37 3.31 -9.42
CA ALA A 120 -4.69 2.33 -10.27
C ALA A 120 -5.45 0.99 -10.34
N THR A 121 -6.08 0.57 -9.25
CA THR A 121 -6.90 -0.65 -9.21
C THR A 121 -8.13 -0.49 -10.08
N ASP A 122 -8.83 0.64 -10.01
CA ASP A 122 -10.03 0.91 -10.82
C ASP A 122 -9.72 0.85 -12.33
N ILE A 123 -8.59 1.45 -12.76
CA ILE A 123 -8.15 1.37 -14.16
C ILE A 123 -7.85 -0.08 -14.55
N ASN A 124 -7.12 -0.82 -13.72
CA ASN A 124 -6.78 -2.21 -14.00
C ASN A 124 -8.01 -3.11 -14.05
N GLU A 125 -8.99 -2.88 -13.21
CA GLU A 125 -10.27 -3.60 -13.27
C GLU A 125 -11.04 -3.28 -14.54
N ALA A 126 -11.11 -2.01 -14.95
CA ALA A 126 -11.73 -1.61 -16.20
C ALA A 126 -11.05 -2.30 -17.40
N VAL A 127 -9.71 -2.32 -17.42
CA VAL A 127 -8.92 -3.02 -18.46
C VAL A 127 -9.20 -4.54 -18.46
N LYS A 128 -9.24 -5.18 -17.27
CA LYS A 128 -9.56 -6.62 -17.17
C LYS A 128 -10.95 -6.93 -17.71
N ARG A 129 -11.95 -6.11 -17.38
CA ARG A 129 -13.34 -6.28 -17.88
C ARG A 129 -13.39 -6.17 -19.40
N LEU A 130 -12.63 -5.24 -19.99
CA LEU A 130 -12.50 -5.10 -21.45
C LEU A 130 -11.83 -6.32 -22.09
N VAL A 131 -10.72 -6.80 -21.52
CA VAL A 131 -9.99 -7.97 -22.03
C VAL A 131 -10.83 -9.24 -21.92
N ASN A 132 -11.57 -9.41 -20.83
CA ASN A 132 -12.45 -10.55 -20.58
C ASN A 132 -13.78 -10.47 -21.33
N ARG A 133 -14.02 -9.39 -22.10
CA ARG A 133 -15.25 -9.17 -22.86
C ARG A 133 -16.50 -9.19 -21.98
N ASP A 134 -16.48 -8.44 -20.87
CA ASP A 134 -17.63 -8.30 -19.99
C ASP A 134 -18.86 -7.86 -20.81
N GLU A 135 -19.92 -8.67 -20.79
CA GLU A 135 -21.12 -8.44 -21.61
C GLU A 135 -21.81 -7.09 -21.33
N ALA A 136 -21.72 -6.60 -20.08
CA ALA A 136 -22.30 -5.32 -19.73
C ALA A 136 -21.57 -4.17 -20.46
N LEU A 137 -20.23 -4.22 -20.49
CA LEU A 137 -19.40 -3.21 -21.14
C LEU A 137 -19.55 -3.24 -22.67
N VAL A 138 -19.72 -4.43 -23.23
CA VAL A 138 -19.95 -4.63 -24.67
C VAL A 138 -21.33 -4.06 -25.09
N ARG A 139 -22.36 -4.22 -24.25
CA ARG A 139 -23.72 -3.73 -24.50
C ARG A 139 -23.85 -2.22 -24.38
N GLU A 140 -23.03 -1.54 -23.57
CA GLU A 140 -23.03 -0.07 -23.47
C GLU A 140 -22.66 0.60 -24.81
N ASN A 141 -21.97 -0.12 -25.70
CA ASN A 141 -21.57 0.36 -27.02
C ASN A 141 -22.26 -0.40 -28.16
N ALA A 142 -23.60 -0.45 -28.13
CA ALA A 142 -24.45 -1.23 -29.03
C ALA A 142 -24.21 -0.99 -30.54
N ASN A 143 -23.56 0.10 -30.91
CA ASN A 143 -23.25 0.46 -32.29
C ASN A 143 -21.89 -0.02 -32.80
N LYS A 144 -21.10 -0.69 -31.95
CA LYS A 144 -19.74 -1.15 -32.30
C LYS A 144 -19.63 -2.67 -32.10
N ASP A 145 -19.04 -3.36 -33.07
CA ASP A 145 -18.71 -4.79 -32.92
C ASP A 145 -17.51 -4.98 -31.97
N SER A 146 -17.78 -5.58 -30.81
CA SER A 146 -16.79 -5.84 -29.77
C SER A 146 -15.66 -6.79 -30.16
N ASN A 147 -15.82 -7.51 -31.28
CA ASN A 147 -14.79 -8.44 -31.80
C ASN A 147 -13.75 -7.76 -32.67
N VAL A 148 -13.94 -6.50 -33.03
CA VAL A 148 -13.02 -5.72 -33.87
C VAL A 148 -11.94 -5.09 -33.00
N TYR A 149 -10.67 -5.31 -33.33
CA TYR A 149 -9.52 -4.75 -32.58
C TYR A 149 -9.57 -3.22 -32.42
N SER A 150 -10.06 -2.50 -33.42
CA SER A 150 -10.26 -1.04 -33.32
C SER A 150 -11.24 -0.67 -32.22
N THR A 151 -12.34 -1.38 -32.12
CA THR A 151 -13.36 -1.15 -31.07
C THR A 151 -12.81 -1.46 -29.68
N GLN A 152 -12.07 -2.55 -29.51
CA GLN A 152 -11.42 -2.88 -28.23
C GLN A 152 -10.41 -1.80 -27.83
N ARG A 153 -9.63 -1.29 -28.78
CA ARG A 153 -8.68 -0.20 -28.55
C ARG A 153 -9.40 1.10 -28.16
N ASP A 154 -10.49 1.43 -28.83
CA ASP A 154 -11.28 2.64 -28.56
C ASP A 154 -11.93 2.56 -27.17
N LEU A 155 -12.47 1.40 -26.78
CA LEU A 155 -13.03 1.17 -25.44
C LEU A 155 -11.95 1.28 -24.36
N LEU A 156 -10.75 0.76 -24.60
CA LEU A 156 -9.62 0.87 -23.69
C LEU A 156 -9.18 2.34 -23.55
N ALA A 157 -9.06 3.05 -24.68
CA ALA A 157 -8.71 4.47 -24.70
C ALA A 157 -9.76 5.30 -23.93
N GLY A 158 -11.04 5.02 -24.13
CA GLY A 158 -12.15 5.66 -23.40
C GLY A 158 -12.07 5.44 -21.89
N ALA A 159 -11.81 4.21 -21.44
CA ALA A 159 -11.67 3.90 -20.01
C ALA A 159 -10.50 4.65 -19.37
N VAL A 160 -9.35 4.70 -20.04
CA VAL A 160 -8.16 5.43 -19.57
C VAL A 160 -8.41 6.94 -19.62
N SER A 161 -9.02 7.47 -20.68
CA SER A 161 -9.36 8.90 -20.80
C SER A 161 -10.30 9.36 -19.71
N LYS A 162 -11.35 8.59 -19.40
CA LYS A 162 -12.29 8.89 -18.33
C LYS A 162 -11.59 8.95 -16.97
N ALA A 163 -10.77 7.97 -16.64
CA ALA A 163 -10.00 7.96 -15.41
C ALA A 163 -9.03 9.14 -15.30
N SER A 164 -8.37 9.50 -16.42
CA SER A 164 -7.45 10.64 -16.50
C SER A 164 -8.18 11.98 -16.40
N ALA A 165 -9.34 12.14 -17.05
CA ALA A 165 -10.13 13.35 -17.02
C ALA A 165 -10.45 13.77 -15.57
N PHE A 166 -10.96 12.85 -14.77
CA PHE A 166 -11.30 13.16 -13.37
C PHE A 166 -10.09 13.45 -12.48
N SER A 167 -8.90 12.97 -12.84
CA SER A 167 -7.67 13.33 -12.14
C SER A 167 -7.12 14.71 -12.51
N MET A 168 -7.53 15.26 -13.66
CA MET A 168 -7.10 16.57 -14.16
C MET A 168 -8.10 17.69 -13.85
N LEU A 169 -9.33 17.35 -13.50
CA LEU A 169 -10.35 18.30 -13.09
C LEU A 169 -10.10 18.79 -11.66
N PRO A 170 -10.49 20.03 -11.32
CA PRO A 170 -10.51 20.47 -9.93
C PRO A 170 -11.34 19.53 -9.06
N ASP A 171 -10.89 19.27 -7.83
CA ASP A 171 -11.55 18.35 -6.90
C ASP A 171 -13.03 18.66 -6.69
N ALA A 172 -13.39 19.96 -6.67
CA ALA A 172 -14.78 20.41 -6.53
C ALA A 172 -15.67 19.88 -7.67
N VAL A 173 -15.14 19.90 -8.91
CA VAL A 173 -15.88 19.43 -10.11
C VAL A 173 -15.99 17.91 -10.12
N SER A 174 -14.87 17.22 -9.86
CA SER A 174 -14.84 15.75 -9.77
C SER A 174 -15.81 15.24 -8.69
N ASN A 175 -15.77 15.87 -7.50
CA ASN A 175 -16.65 15.52 -6.40
C ASN A 175 -18.13 15.80 -6.71
N ALA A 176 -18.46 16.91 -7.36
CA ALA A 176 -19.83 17.23 -7.77
C ALA A 176 -20.37 16.22 -8.79
N HIS A 177 -19.54 15.79 -9.75
CA HIS A 177 -19.91 14.73 -10.69
C HIS A 177 -20.15 13.40 -9.98
N MET A 178 -19.23 12.99 -9.10
CA MET A 178 -19.35 11.72 -8.36
C MET A 178 -20.55 11.66 -7.42
N LYS A 179 -20.99 12.81 -6.90
CA LYS A 179 -22.23 12.94 -6.09
C LYS A 179 -23.51 13.00 -6.94
N GLY A 180 -23.37 13.22 -8.25
CA GLY A 180 -24.53 13.40 -9.14
C GLY A 180 -25.09 14.82 -9.16
N ASP A 181 -24.41 15.81 -8.55
CA ASP A 181 -24.83 17.21 -8.56
C ASP A 181 -24.68 17.84 -9.95
N ILE A 182 -23.68 17.39 -10.72
CA ILE A 182 -23.45 17.77 -12.11
C ILE A 182 -23.13 16.52 -12.93
N HIS A 183 -23.34 16.59 -14.25
CA HIS A 183 -22.88 15.57 -15.17
C HIS A 183 -21.82 16.16 -16.10
N PHE A 184 -20.57 15.65 -15.99
CA PHE A 184 -19.50 15.98 -16.92
C PHE A 184 -19.62 15.07 -18.14
N HIS A 185 -20.04 15.65 -19.26
CA HIS A 185 -20.31 14.91 -20.49
C HIS A 185 -19.02 14.54 -21.22
N ASP A 186 -19.00 13.42 -21.95
CA ASP A 186 -17.90 12.96 -22.78
C ASP A 186 -16.55 12.86 -22.05
N ALA A 187 -16.58 12.44 -20.77
CA ALA A 187 -15.39 12.25 -19.98
C ALA A 187 -14.42 11.21 -20.58
N ASP A 188 -14.94 10.27 -21.38
CA ASP A 188 -14.19 9.26 -22.12
C ASP A 188 -13.42 9.82 -23.33
N TYR A 189 -13.74 11.03 -23.78
CA TYR A 189 -12.99 11.76 -24.83
C TYR A 189 -12.11 12.88 -24.27
N SER A 190 -12.35 13.31 -23.04
CA SER A 190 -11.52 14.30 -22.35
C SER A 190 -10.22 13.61 -21.81
N PRO A 191 -9.06 14.29 -21.77
CA PRO A 191 -8.80 15.70 -22.05
C PRO A 191 -8.37 16.00 -23.52
N PHE A 192 -8.46 15.02 -24.41
CA PHE A 192 -7.84 15.11 -25.75
C PHE A 192 -8.67 15.93 -26.77
N THR A 193 -9.91 16.24 -26.45
CA THR A 193 -10.82 16.99 -27.35
C THR A 193 -11.02 18.44 -26.98
N ALA A 194 -10.42 18.92 -25.91
CA ALA A 194 -10.45 20.32 -25.50
C ALA A 194 -9.31 21.10 -26.20
N GLN A 195 -9.43 21.32 -27.52
CA GLN A 195 -8.64 22.28 -28.28
C GLN A 195 -9.56 23.31 -28.90
#